data_e2fc98acb29c6139f44ef6aa225dd970
#
_entry.id   e2fc98acb29c6139f44ef6aa225dd970
#
_cell.length_a   1.000
_cell.length_b   1.000
_cell.length_c   1.000
_cell.angle_alpha   90.00
_cell.angle_beta   90.00
_cell.angle_gamma   90.00
#
_symmetry.space_group_name_H-M   'P 1'
#
loop_
_entity.id
_entity.type
_entity.pdbx_description
1 polymer ?
#
loop_
_entity_poly.entity_id
_entity_poly.type
_entity_poly.pdbx_seq_one_letter_code
_entity_poly.pdbx_strand_id
1 'polypeptide(L)'
;MALDSPAEDEPSQNPLAVLRAAIPELEAETMPQALAEIGSVTEAIPYRWLFWPAMIEVAGAVFVDLYGAEEEEIKRRLRAACASGGVKDQSGWNRLVASFNYFEIGNIFSSWRGPQDSDEQVQLALAESLIEPWNTKISALFPESRAKARIAAPDPTLGVCIEVLQDPSALPSGLLLR
;
A
#
# COMPACT_ATOMS: atom_id res chain seq x y z
N MET A 1 -19.92 26.37 -15.29
CA MET A 1 -18.90 25.43 -15.76
C MET A 1 -17.64 25.81 -14.99
N ALA A 2 -17.49 25.26 -13.79
CA ALA A 2 -16.34 25.52 -12.92
C ALA A 2 -15.24 24.53 -13.36
N LEU A 3 -14.08 25.08 -13.72
CA LEU A 3 -12.87 24.31 -14.00
C LEU A 3 -12.36 23.80 -12.65
N ASP A 4 -12.38 22.46 -12.47
CA ASP A 4 -11.63 21.80 -11.41
C ASP A 4 -10.16 22.23 -11.52
N SER A 5 -9.70 22.97 -10.53
CA SER A 5 -8.28 23.22 -10.34
C SER A 5 -7.63 21.87 -10.04
N PRO A 6 -6.52 21.50 -10.71
CA PRO A 6 -5.75 20.35 -10.30
C PRO A 6 -5.29 20.59 -8.84
N ALA A 7 -5.48 19.59 -7.99
CA ALA A 7 -4.90 19.59 -6.65
C ALA A 7 -3.39 19.89 -6.82
N GLU A 8 -2.93 20.98 -6.24
CA GLU A 8 -1.50 21.27 -6.17
C GLU A 8 -0.86 20.11 -5.43
N ASP A 9 0.04 19.39 -6.09
CA ASP A 9 0.90 18.38 -5.47
C ASP A 9 1.65 19.12 -4.33
N GLU A 10 1.26 18.86 -3.10
CA GLU A 10 2.07 19.30 -1.96
C GLU A 10 3.48 18.71 -2.15
N PRO A 11 4.52 19.52 -1.98
CA PRO A 11 5.87 19.06 -2.22
C PRO A 11 6.16 17.87 -1.29
N SER A 12 6.49 16.72 -1.88
CA SER A 12 6.95 15.53 -1.14
C SER A 12 8.00 15.95 -0.11
N GLN A 13 7.80 15.57 1.14
CA GLN A 13 8.72 15.91 2.22
C GLN A 13 10.11 15.34 1.91
N ASN A 14 11.16 16.11 2.23
CA ASN A 14 12.53 15.59 2.09
C ASN A 14 12.76 14.43 3.07
N PRO A 15 12.90 13.17 2.61
CA PRO A 15 12.99 11.99 3.49
C PRO A 15 14.15 12.07 4.49
N LEU A 16 15.27 12.71 4.10
CA LEU A 16 16.40 12.91 5.01
C LEU A 16 16.06 13.87 6.15
N ALA A 17 15.29 14.93 5.88
CA ALA A 17 14.84 15.85 6.93
C ALA A 17 13.90 15.15 7.92
N VAL A 18 13.02 14.28 7.42
CA VAL A 18 12.13 13.45 8.26
C VAL A 18 12.95 12.50 9.13
N LEU A 19 13.93 11.80 8.56
CA LEU A 19 14.81 10.90 9.32
C LEU A 19 15.59 11.62 10.41
N ARG A 20 16.15 12.81 10.11
CA ARG A 20 16.88 13.61 11.11
C ARG A 20 15.97 14.12 12.24
N ALA A 21 14.72 14.43 11.94
CA ALA A 21 13.76 14.83 12.97
C ALA A 21 13.39 13.64 13.89
N ALA A 22 13.25 12.45 13.31
CA ALA A 22 12.91 11.22 14.03
C ALA A 22 14.09 10.60 14.80
N ILE A 23 15.31 10.81 14.32
CA ILE A 23 16.57 10.27 14.89
C ILE A 23 17.53 11.43 15.09
N PRO A 24 17.46 12.14 16.23
CA PRO A 24 18.27 13.34 16.48
C PRO A 24 19.81 13.11 16.45
N GLU A 25 20.23 11.85 16.68
CA GLU A 25 21.63 11.46 16.63
C GLU A 25 22.16 11.22 15.20
N LEU A 26 21.30 11.24 14.19
CA LEU A 26 21.68 11.02 12.80
C LEU A 26 22.51 12.20 12.28
N GLU A 27 23.80 11.97 12.01
CA GLU A 27 24.72 12.99 11.48
C GLU A 27 24.76 13.06 9.95
N ALA A 28 24.20 12.05 9.27
CA ALA A 28 24.18 11.95 7.80
C ALA A 28 23.68 13.23 7.10
N GLU A 29 24.39 13.66 6.06
CA GLU A 29 24.04 14.82 5.22
C GLU A 29 23.32 14.42 3.92
N THR A 30 23.36 13.13 3.58
CA THR A 30 22.73 12.56 2.37
C THR A 30 22.06 11.24 2.68
N MET A 31 21.08 10.82 1.86
CA MET A 31 20.42 9.52 2.04
C MET A 31 21.38 8.33 1.98
N PRO A 32 22.42 8.27 1.10
CA PRO A 32 23.43 7.22 1.16
C PRO A 32 24.21 7.18 2.47
N GLN A 33 24.53 8.33 3.06
CA GLN A 33 25.19 8.37 4.38
C GLN A 33 24.25 7.89 5.48
N ALA A 34 22.97 8.31 5.47
CA ALA A 34 21.98 7.82 6.41
C ALA A 34 21.81 6.29 6.31
N LEU A 35 21.76 5.75 5.09
CA LEU A 35 21.72 4.29 4.89
C LEU A 35 22.95 3.61 5.47
N ALA A 36 24.13 4.18 5.34
CA ALA A 36 25.36 3.61 5.89
C ALA A 36 25.43 3.71 7.42
N GLU A 37 24.86 4.77 8.00
CA GLU A 37 24.89 5.03 9.44
C GLU A 37 23.89 4.20 10.23
N ILE A 38 22.64 4.11 9.76
CA ILE A 38 21.54 3.45 10.47
C ILE A 38 21.05 2.16 9.81
N GLY A 39 21.47 1.88 8.57
CA GLY A 39 21.04 0.70 7.83
C GLY A 39 21.76 -0.58 8.29
N SER A 40 21.08 -1.71 8.13
CA SER A 40 21.61 -3.04 8.39
C SER A 40 21.35 -3.96 7.21
N VAL A 41 22.33 -4.78 6.82
CA VAL A 41 22.20 -5.75 5.73
C VAL A 41 21.05 -6.75 6.01
N THR A 42 20.96 -7.21 7.25
CA THR A 42 19.92 -8.18 7.66
C THR A 42 18.54 -7.57 7.67
N GLU A 43 18.41 -6.29 8.01
CA GLU A 43 17.14 -5.56 7.99
C GLU A 43 16.73 -5.18 6.57
N ALA A 44 17.67 -4.95 5.67
CA ALA A 44 17.38 -4.62 4.28
C ALA A 44 16.76 -5.78 3.48
N ILE A 45 17.06 -7.04 3.85
CA ILE A 45 16.56 -8.22 3.13
C ILE A 45 15.02 -8.27 3.09
N PRO A 46 14.27 -8.16 4.20
CA PRO A 46 12.81 -8.17 4.17
C PRO A 46 12.19 -6.94 3.51
N TYR A 47 12.89 -5.81 3.44
CA TYR A 47 12.36 -4.62 2.75
C TYR A 47 12.15 -4.83 1.25
N ARG A 48 12.85 -5.79 0.61
CA ARG A 48 12.54 -6.19 -0.76
C ARG A 48 11.07 -6.57 -0.92
N TRP A 49 10.49 -7.28 0.07
CA TRP A 49 9.09 -7.65 0.06
C TRP A 49 8.17 -6.44 0.15
N LEU A 50 8.55 -5.44 0.94
CA LEU A 50 7.79 -4.22 1.09
C LEU A 50 7.80 -3.36 -0.19
N PHE A 51 8.99 -3.12 -0.75
CA PHE A 51 9.13 -2.31 -1.96
C PHE A 51 8.70 -3.04 -3.24
N TRP A 52 8.72 -4.37 -3.25
CA TRP A 52 8.39 -5.20 -4.41
C TRP A 52 7.51 -6.40 -4.01
N PRO A 53 6.33 -6.16 -3.40
CA PRO A 53 5.48 -7.22 -2.87
C PRO A 53 4.98 -8.15 -3.97
N ALA A 54 4.55 -9.35 -3.63
CA ALA A 54 3.80 -10.18 -4.56
C ALA A 54 2.50 -9.46 -4.95
N MET A 55 2.14 -9.59 -6.23
CA MET A 55 0.88 -9.06 -6.75
C MET A 55 0.23 -10.11 -7.62
N ILE A 56 -1.07 -10.30 -7.46
CA ILE A 56 -1.84 -11.29 -8.17
C ILE A 56 -3.11 -10.67 -8.74
N GLU A 57 -3.59 -11.22 -9.85
CA GLU A 57 -4.88 -10.86 -10.40
C GLU A 57 -5.90 -11.97 -10.14
N VAL A 58 -7.02 -11.62 -9.53
CA VAL A 58 -8.14 -12.53 -9.30
C VAL A 58 -9.41 -11.85 -9.77
N ALA A 59 -10.11 -12.48 -10.70
CA ALA A 59 -11.38 -12.01 -11.22
C ALA A 59 -11.33 -10.56 -11.75
N GLY A 60 -10.26 -10.21 -12.45
CA GLY A 60 -10.04 -8.89 -13.04
C GLY A 60 -9.67 -7.80 -12.04
N ALA A 61 -9.38 -8.15 -10.80
CA ALA A 61 -8.88 -7.24 -9.78
C ALA A 61 -7.45 -7.60 -9.38
N VAL A 62 -6.59 -6.60 -9.22
CA VAL A 62 -5.21 -6.74 -8.75
C VAL A 62 -5.20 -6.68 -7.22
N PHE A 63 -4.50 -7.60 -6.59
CA PHE A 63 -4.30 -7.67 -5.14
C PHE A 63 -2.81 -7.60 -4.81
N VAL A 64 -2.45 -6.75 -3.85
CA VAL A 64 -1.10 -6.69 -3.30
C VAL A 64 -1.03 -7.63 -2.11
N ASP A 65 -0.11 -8.59 -2.15
CA ASP A 65 0.10 -9.52 -1.06
C ASP A 65 1.31 -9.11 -0.21
N LEU A 66 1.05 -8.33 0.83
CA LEU A 66 2.06 -7.95 1.84
C LEU A 66 2.26 -9.02 2.92
N TYR A 67 1.33 -9.96 3.05
CA TYR A 67 1.30 -10.90 4.17
C TYR A 67 1.68 -12.33 3.77
N GLY A 68 2.07 -12.56 2.52
CA GLY A 68 2.46 -13.88 2.01
C GLY A 68 1.29 -14.87 1.96
N ALA A 69 0.10 -14.38 1.63
CA ALA A 69 -1.12 -15.16 1.69
C ALA A 69 -1.26 -16.20 0.56
N GLU A 70 -0.45 -16.12 -0.48
CA GLU A 70 -0.58 -16.91 -1.71
C GLU A 70 -1.93 -16.73 -2.43
N GLU A 71 -1.97 -17.01 -3.72
CA GLU A 71 -3.16 -16.79 -4.57
C GLU A 71 -4.39 -17.57 -4.09
N GLU A 72 -4.21 -18.83 -3.69
CA GLU A 72 -5.33 -19.67 -3.25
C GLU A 72 -5.93 -19.22 -1.92
N GLU A 73 -5.12 -18.66 -1.02
CA GLU A 73 -5.63 -18.11 0.23
C GLU A 73 -6.43 -16.82 -0.04
N ILE A 74 -5.95 -15.95 -0.92
CA ILE A 74 -6.71 -14.75 -1.32
C ILE A 74 -8.03 -15.16 -1.96
N LYS A 75 -8.03 -16.11 -2.89
CA LYS A 75 -9.25 -16.66 -3.49
C LYS A 75 -10.20 -17.25 -2.44
N ARG A 76 -9.67 -17.98 -1.47
CA ARG A 76 -10.45 -18.57 -0.37
C ARG A 76 -11.14 -17.47 0.47
N ARG A 77 -10.40 -16.43 0.83
CA ARG A 77 -10.93 -15.29 1.61
C ARG A 77 -11.99 -14.51 0.82
N LEU A 78 -11.76 -14.28 -0.47
CA LEU A 78 -12.73 -13.64 -1.36
C LEU A 78 -14.02 -14.46 -1.46
N ARG A 79 -13.93 -15.80 -1.65
CA ARG A 79 -15.10 -16.69 -1.67
C ARG A 79 -15.86 -16.63 -0.35
N ALA A 80 -15.17 -16.67 0.78
CA ALA A 80 -15.82 -16.58 2.09
C ALA A 80 -16.56 -15.24 2.29
N ALA A 81 -15.96 -14.12 1.87
CA ALA A 81 -16.60 -12.81 1.93
C ALA A 81 -17.83 -12.72 1.00
N CYS A 82 -17.76 -13.30 -0.19
CA CYS A 82 -18.91 -13.38 -1.10
C CYS A 82 -20.03 -14.27 -0.50
N ALA A 83 -19.69 -15.42 0.06
CA ALA A 83 -20.63 -16.37 0.64
C ALA A 83 -21.37 -15.80 1.88
N SER A 84 -20.72 -14.92 2.64
CA SER A 84 -21.34 -14.24 3.79
C SER A 84 -22.39 -13.18 3.41
N GLY A 85 -22.65 -12.99 2.12
CA GLY A 85 -23.64 -12.02 1.61
C GLY A 85 -23.14 -10.58 1.55
N GLY A 86 -21.85 -10.35 1.78
CA GLY A 86 -21.23 -9.02 1.70
C GLY A 86 -21.14 -8.46 0.28
N VAL A 87 -21.20 -9.32 -0.74
CA VAL A 87 -21.10 -8.95 -2.15
C VAL A 87 -22.39 -9.35 -2.87
N LYS A 88 -23.24 -8.38 -3.15
CA LYS A 88 -24.51 -8.56 -3.86
C LYS A 88 -24.52 -7.93 -5.25
N ASP A 89 -23.64 -6.98 -5.47
CA ASP A 89 -23.57 -6.16 -6.67
C ASP A 89 -22.13 -5.68 -6.93
N GLN A 90 -21.92 -4.95 -8.01
CA GLN A 90 -20.63 -4.39 -8.39
C GLN A 90 -20.06 -3.48 -7.28
N SER A 91 -20.90 -2.70 -6.61
CA SER A 91 -20.46 -1.82 -5.53
C SER A 91 -19.92 -2.63 -4.33
N GLY A 92 -20.59 -3.72 -3.99
CA GLY A 92 -20.11 -4.66 -2.95
C GLY A 92 -18.77 -5.29 -3.32
N TRP A 93 -18.61 -5.70 -4.60
CA TRP A 93 -17.34 -6.22 -5.10
C TRP A 93 -16.23 -5.18 -5.02
N ASN A 94 -16.46 -3.96 -5.52
CA ASN A 94 -15.47 -2.88 -5.47
C ASN A 94 -15.04 -2.57 -4.02
N ARG A 95 -15.98 -2.52 -3.07
CA ARG A 95 -15.64 -2.33 -1.65
C ARG A 95 -14.80 -3.47 -1.08
N LEU A 96 -15.14 -4.72 -1.45
CA LEU A 96 -14.36 -5.88 -1.02
C LEU A 96 -12.93 -5.81 -1.55
N VAL A 97 -12.76 -5.54 -2.85
CA VAL A 97 -11.44 -5.38 -3.47
C VAL A 97 -10.65 -4.24 -2.79
N ALA A 98 -11.29 -3.11 -2.54
CA ALA A 98 -10.67 -1.99 -1.85
C ALA A 98 -10.21 -2.38 -0.43
N SER A 99 -11.01 -3.13 0.32
CA SER A 99 -10.66 -3.55 1.68
C SER A 99 -9.45 -4.51 1.74
N PHE A 100 -9.19 -5.26 0.68
CA PHE A 100 -8.00 -6.12 0.57
C PHE A 100 -6.75 -5.34 0.20
N ASN A 101 -6.91 -4.19 -0.41
CA ASN A 101 -5.85 -3.33 -0.93
C ASN A 101 -5.71 -2.03 -0.14
N TYR A 102 -6.01 -2.08 1.14
CA TYR A 102 -5.89 -0.96 2.05
C TYR A 102 -4.91 -1.32 3.17
N PHE A 103 -3.78 -0.61 3.25
CA PHE A 103 -2.66 -0.97 4.10
C PHE A 103 -2.27 0.21 4.98
N GLU A 104 -2.53 0.11 6.26
CA GLU A 104 -2.05 1.07 7.26
C GLU A 104 -0.56 0.84 7.51
N ILE A 105 0.27 1.86 7.30
CA ILE A 105 1.74 1.77 7.39
C ILE A 105 2.19 1.26 8.75
N GLY A 106 1.61 1.78 9.82
CA GLY A 106 1.93 1.36 11.19
C GLY A 106 1.67 -0.12 11.45
N ASN A 107 0.73 -0.74 10.72
CA ASN A 107 0.35 -2.14 10.88
C ASN A 107 1.14 -3.12 10.01
N ILE A 108 1.95 -2.63 9.08
CA ILE A 108 2.85 -3.48 8.27
C ILE A 108 3.91 -4.14 9.16
N PHE A 109 4.33 -3.43 10.19
CA PHE A 109 5.36 -3.89 11.11
C PHE A 109 4.72 -4.39 12.40
N SER A 110 4.88 -5.68 12.72
CA SER A 110 4.33 -6.29 13.95
C SER A 110 5.09 -5.91 15.22
N SER A 111 6.29 -5.38 15.08
CA SER A 111 7.16 -4.98 16.19
C SER A 111 7.36 -3.48 16.19
N TRP A 112 6.74 -2.82 17.16
CA TRP A 112 6.96 -1.41 17.40
C TRP A 112 8.32 -1.21 18.08
N ARG A 113 9.22 -0.45 17.43
CA ARG A 113 10.60 -0.27 17.89
C ARG A 113 10.85 1.06 18.60
N GLY A 114 9.86 1.93 18.63
CA GLY A 114 9.99 3.20 19.32
C GLY A 114 8.91 4.22 18.91
N PRO A 115 8.88 5.37 19.61
CA PRO A 115 7.89 6.41 19.33
C PRO A 115 7.96 6.94 17.89
N GLN A 116 9.14 6.90 17.25
CA GLN A 116 9.32 7.30 15.86
C GLN A 116 8.48 6.48 14.86
N ASP A 117 8.18 5.22 15.17
CA ASP A 117 7.37 4.36 14.29
C ASP A 117 5.89 4.81 14.25
N SER A 118 5.44 5.57 15.25
CA SER A 118 4.11 6.17 15.31
C SER A 118 4.07 7.62 14.80
N ASP A 119 5.21 8.18 14.42
CA ASP A 119 5.26 9.52 13.85
C ASP A 119 4.63 9.52 12.45
N GLU A 120 3.59 10.34 12.28
CA GLU A 120 2.83 10.42 11.03
C GLU A 120 3.71 10.85 9.85
N GLN A 121 4.69 11.73 10.08
CA GLN A 121 5.59 12.18 9.01
C GLN A 121 6.55 11.06 8.58
N VAL A 122 7.01 10.23 9.51
CA VAL A 122 7.84 9.05 9.21
C VAL A 122 7.03 8.02 8.42
N GLN A 123 5.80 7.75 8.84
CA GLN A 123 4.90 6.85 8.12
C GLN A 123 4.57 7.38 6.72
N LEU A 124 4.32 8.69 6.58
CA LEU A 124 4.05 9.33 5.30
C LEU A 124 5.26 9.24 4.36
N ALA A 125 6.46 9.54 4.82
CA ALA A 125 7.68 9.44 4.01
C ALA A 125 7.94 8.00 3.53
N LEU A 126 7.64 6.99 4.35
CA LEU A 126 7.69 5.59 3.94
C LEU A 126 6.60 5.29 2.90
N ALA A 127 5.36 5.70 3.14
CA ALA A 127 4.25 5.51 2.20
C ALA A 127 4.59 6.10 0.82
N GLU A 128 5.05 7.34 0.75
CA GLU A 128 5.47 8.00 -0.48
C GLU A 128 6.54 7.20 -1.23
N SER A 129 7.53 6.66 -0.51
CA SER A 129 8.61 5.87 -1.10
C SER A 129 8.15 4.53 -1.70
N LEU A 130 6.97 4.02 -1.32
CA LEU A 130 6.40 2.77 -1.84
C LEU A 130 5.54 2.97 -3.09
N ILE A 131 4.99 4.17 -3.32
CA ILE A 131 4.04 4.42 -4.40
C ILE A 131 4.63 4.15 -5.79
N GLU A 132 5.81 4.68 -6.08
CA GLU A 132 6.45 4.52 -7.39
C GLU A 132 6.82 3.05 -7.67
N PRO A 133 7.52 2.32 -6.78
CA PRO A 133 7.80 0.89 -6.96
C PRO A 133 6.54 0.05 -7.19
N TRP A 134 5.48 0.28 -6.41
CA TRP A 134 4.23 -0.46 -6.56
C TRP A 134 3.55 -0.17 -7.90
N ASN A 135 3.44 1.10 -8.29
CA ASN A 135 2.87 1.49 -9.58
C ASN A 135 3.68 0.94 -10.77
N THR A 136 5.00 0.96 -10.66
CA THR A 136 5.90 0.37 -11.66
C THR A 136 5.62 -1.12 -11.82
N LYS A 137 5.51 -1.85 -10.70
CA LYS A 137 5.23 -3.28 -10.72
C LYS A 137 3.83 -3.59 -11.25
N ILE A 138 2.81 -2.85 -10.82
CA ILE A 138 1.43 -2.98 -11.32
C ILE A 138 1.43 -2.84 -12.85
N SER A 139 2.02 -1.76 -13.37
CA SER A 139 2.07 -1.49 -14.81
C SER A 139 2.83 -2.56 -15.60
N ALA A 140 3.90 -3.11 -15.01
CA ALA A 140 4.70 -4.15 -15.67
C ALA A 140 3.99 -5.51 -15.70
N LEU A 141 3.28 -5.89 -14.63
CA LEU A 141 2.63 -7.21 -14.51
C LEU A 141 1.20 -7.21 -15.09
N PHE A 142 0.50 -6.08 -15.02
CA PHE A 142 -0.91 -5.97 -15.37
C PHE A 142 -1.14 -4.74 -16.28
N PRO A 143 -0.57 -4.72 -17.50
CA PRO A 143 -0.59 -3.55 -18.38
C PRO A 143 -2.02 -3.12 -18.81
N GLU A 144 -2.98 -4.03 -18.79
CA GLU A 144 -4.38 -3.74 -19.11
C GLU A 144 -5.18 -3.25 -17.88
N SER A 145 -4.62 -3.37 -16.67
CA SER A 145 -5.26 -2.93 -15.43
C SER A 145 -5.14 -1.42 -15.27
N ARG A 146 -6.18 -0.81 -14.70
CA ARG A 146 -6.17 0.59 -14.24
C ARG A 146 -5.85 0.71 -12.75
N ALA A 147 -5.42 -0.39 -12.12
CA ALA A 147 -5.01 -0.39 -10.73
C ALA A 147 -3.85 0.59 -10.50
N LYS A 148 -3.94 1.38 -9.44
CA LYS A 148 -2.93 2.38 -9.10
C LYS A 148 -2.82 2.53 -7.58
N ALA A 149 -1.60 2.35 -7.06
CA ALA A 149 -1.30 2.65 -5.68
C ALA A 149 -1.23 4.16 -5.46
N ARG A 150 -1.77 4.61 -4.34
CA ARG A 150 -1.66 5.99 -3.87
C ARG A 150 -1.75 6.04 -2.34
N ILE A 151 -1.41 7.17 -1.76
CA ILE A 151 -1.72 7.44 -0.36
C ILE A 151 -3.24 7.66 -0.25
N ALA A 152 -3.85 6.98 0.72
CA ALA A 152 -5.28 7.11 0.97
C ALA A 152 -5.61 8.49 1.56
N ALA A 153 -6.85 8.92 1.38
CA ALA A 153 -7.32 10.13 2.06
C ALA A 153 -7.21 9.96 3.58
N PRO A 154 -6.83 11.01 4.33
CA PRO A 154 -6.73 10.93 5.78
C PRO A 154 -8.01 10.46 6.43
N ASP A 155 -7.92 9.48 7.33
CA ASP A 155 -9.01 9.00 8.18
C ASP A 155 -8.62 9.26 9.64
N PRO A 156 -9.42 9.99 10.43
CA PRO A 156 -9.09 10.34 11.81
C PRO A 156 -9.00 9.13 12.76
N THR A 157 -9.43 7.95 12.33
CA THR A 157 -9.39 6.71 13.11
C THR A 157 -8.24 5.77 12.73
N LEU A 158 -7.52 6.09 11.66
CA LEU A 158 -6.43 5.28 11.12
C LEU A 158 -5.17 6.15 10.99
N GLY A 159 -4.01 5.51 10.97
CA GLY A 159 -2.75 6.14 10.60
C GLY A 159 -2.63 6.38 9.09
N VAL A 160 -1.41 6.66 8.64
CA VAL A 160 -1.13 6.79 7.20
C VAL A 160 -1.39 5.47 6.49
N CYS A 161 -2.15 5.51 5.40
CA CYS A 161 -2.53 4.33 4.63
C CYS A 161 -2.13 4.45 3.16
N ILE A 162 -1.77 3.31 2.56
CA ILE A 162 -1.69 3.14 1.11
C ILE A 162 -2.91 2.35 0.67
N GLU A 163 -3.53 2.77 -0.44
CA GLU A 163 -4.58 2.02 -1.11
C GLU A 163 -4.23 1.75 -2.56
N VAL A 164 -4.72 0.64 -3.11
CA VAL A 164 -4.68 0.40 -4.56
C VAL A 164 -6.09 0.62 -5.12
N LEU A 165 -6.26 1.76 -5.76
CA LEU A 165 -7.50 2.09 -6.47
C LEU A 165 -7.57 1.36 -7.78
N GLN A 166 -8.74 0.83 -8.07
CA GLN A 166 -9.06 0.21 -9.34
C GLN A 166 -10.56 0.11 -9.55
N ASP A 167 -10.96 0.08 -10.83
CA ASP A 167 -12.30 -0.30 -11.23
C ASP A 167 -12.23 -1.72 -11.78
N PRO A 168 -12.36 -2.75 -10.93
CA PRO A 168 -12.32 -4.13 -11.39
C PRO A 168 -13.48 -4.35 -12.34
N SER A 169 -13.15 -4.83 -13.54
CA SER A 169 -14.15 -5.19 -14.53
C SER A 169 -15.10 -6.24 -13.95
N ALA A 170 -16.36 -6.11 -14.26
CA ALA A 170 -17.48 -7.02 -13.99
C ALA A 170 -17.42 -7.92 -12.74
N LEU A 171 -18.49 -7.90 -11.98
CA LEU A 171 -18.75 -8.84 -10.88
C LEU A 171 -18.40 -10.28 -11.31
N PRO A 172 -17.48 -10.96 -10.63
CA PRO A 172 -17.03 -12.28 -11.05
C PRO A 172 -18.13 -13.32 -10.83
N SER A 173 -18.90 -13.61 -11.88
CA SER A 173 -19.99 -14.60 -11.84
C SER A 173 -19.54 -16.00 -11.34
N GLY A 174 -18.27 -16.35 -11.51
CA GLY A 174 -17.73 -17.61 -11.01
C GLY A 174 -17.37 -17.65 -9.51
N LEU A 175 -17.24 -16.51 -8.84
CA LEU A 175 -16.97 -16.45 -7.38
C LEU A 175 -18.26 -16.51 -6.55
N LEU A 176 -19.40 -16.16 -7.16
CA LEU A 176 -20.71 -16.10 -6.50
C LEU A 176 -21.48 -17.43 -6.58
N LEU A 177 -21.06 -18.38 -7.41
CA LEU A 177 -21.84 -19.56 -7.76
C LEU A 177 -21.36 -20.89 -7.16
N ARG A 178 -20.51 -20.88 -6.12
CA ARG A 178 -20.14 -22.15 -5.43
C ARG A 178 -20.03 -21.99 -3.94
#